data_617f136e77bf68056ffe484f8b7dbb83
#
_entry.id   617f136e77bf68056ffe484f8b7dbb83
#
_cell.length_a   1.000
_cell.length_b   1.000
_cell.length_c   1.000
_cell.angle_alpha   90.00
_cell.angle_beta   90.00
_cell.angle_gamma   90.00
#
_symmetry.space_group_name_H-M   'P 1'
#
loop_
_entity.id
_entity.type
_entity.pdbx_description
1 polymer ?
#
loop_
_entity_poly.entity_id
_entity_poly.type
_entity_poly.pdbx_seq_one_letter_code
_entity_poly.pdbx_strand_id
1 'polypeptide(L)'
;MKKLTELQKKTIRTSVCLAVFFAVYIVDKIIAIPALLRPFLYGAIFIGAGYDVLFKAARNISRGKVFDENFLMTVASLGAFTLGIVETVEGNPGDFAESVAVILFYQVGEIFQDYAVGKSRKSIASLMDIRPDQARVLRDGNFIEVYPEEVSVGDRKSVV
;
A
#
# COMPACT_ATOMS: atom_id res chain seq x y z
N MET A 1 17.72 0.36 -18.00
CA MET A 1 16.75 1.09 -17.12
C MET A 1 16.25 0.11 -16.05
N LYS A 2 16.47 0.37 -14.76
CA LYS A 2 15.93 -0.46 -13.67
C LYS A 2 14.40 -0.41 -13.74
N LYS A 3 13.74 -1.56 -13.90
CA LYS A 3 12.27 -1.64 -13.75
C LYS A 3 11.92 -1.23 -12.31
N LEU A 4 11.09 -0.20 -12.19
CA LEU A 4 10.54 0.23 -10.89
C LEU A 4 9.76 -0.93 -10.27
N THR A 5 9.94 -1.15 -8.99
CA THR A 5 9.13 -2.12 -8.24
C THR A 5 7.68 -1.61 -8.16
N GLU A 6 6.71 -2.51 -7.96
CA GLU A 6 5.29 -2.12 -7.85
C GLU A 6 5.07 -1.10 -6.71
N LEU A 7 5.79 -1.28 -5.59
CA LEU A 7 5.76 -0.32 -4.48
C LEU A 7 6.28 1.08 -4.91
N GLN A 8 7.37 1.15 -5.67
CA GLN A 8 7.90 2.43 -6.15
C GLN A 8 6.93 3.14 -7.09
N LYS A 9 6.27 2.40 -7.99
CA LYS A 9 5.24 2.96 -8.88
C LYS A 9 4.06 3.52 -8.10
N LYS A 10 3.57 2.76 -7.11
CA LYS A 10 2.47 3.19 -6.22
C LYS A 10 2.87 4.45 -5.45
N THR A 11 4.07 4.48 -4.86
CA THR A 11 4.59 5.65 -4.12
C THR A 11 4.68 6.89 -5.01
N ILE A 12 5.29 6.79 -6.21
CA ILE A 12 5.42 7.92 -7.14
C ILE A 12 4.04 8.44 -7.54
N ARG A 13 3.12 7.56 -7.92
CA ARG A 13 1.75 7.95 -8.29
C ARG A 13 1.04 8.68 -7.14
N THR A 14 1.05 8.12 -5.95
CA THR A 14 0.41 8.72 -4.77
C THR A 14 1.03 10.07 -4.42
N SER A 15 2.37 10.20 -4.48
CA SER A 15 3.07 11.46 -4.25
C SER A 15 2.70 12.54 -5.26
N VAL A 16 2.60 12.17 -6.55
CA VAL A 16 2.17 13.09 -7.61
C VAL A 16 0.72 13.53 -7.39
N CYS A 17 -0.20 12.58 -7.11
CA CYS A 17 -1.59 12.90 -6.82
C CYS A 17 -1.73 13.80 -5.59
N LEU A 18 -0.92 13.58 -4.55
CA LEU A 18 -0.90 14.41 -3.34
C LEU A 18 -0.43 15.84 -3.66
N ALA A 19 0.64 15.98 -4.44
CA ALA A 19 1.14 17.29 -4.85
C ALA A 19 0.11 18.05 -5.71
N VAL A 20 -0.53 17.37 -6.66
CA VAL A 20 -1.59 17.96 -7.49
C VAL A 20 -2.81 18.34 -6.65
N PHE A 21 -3.20 17.49 -5.70
CA PHE A 21 -4.30 17.78 -4.77
C PHE A 21 -4.04 19.06 -3.98
N PHE A 22 -2.87 19.20 -3.36
CA PHE A 22 -2.54 20.41 -2.62
C PHE A 22 -2.49 21.65 -3.53
N ALA A 23 -1.96 21.52 -4.75
CA ALA A 23 -1.95 22.63 -5.70
C ALA A 23 -3.37 23.08 -6.07
N VAL A 24 -4.25 22.14 -6.41
CA VAL A 24 -5.65 22.43 -6.74
C VAL A 24 -6.39 22.99 -5.53
N TYR A 25 -6.19 22.42 -4.35
CA TYR A 25 -6.81 22.88 -3.10
C TYR A 25 -6.42 24.33 -2.77
N ILE A 26 -5.14 24.68 -2.88
CA ILE A 26 -4.65 26.04 -2.64
C ILE A 26 -5.22 27.00 -3.69
N VAL A 27 -5.21 26.62 -4.96
CA VAL A 27 -5.78 27.45 -6.05
C VAL A 27 -7.28 27.67 -5.83
N ASP A 28 -8.03 26.65 -5.43
CA ASP A 28 -9.45 26.73 -5.15
C ASP A 28 -9.77 27.71 -3.99
N LYS A 29 -8.91 27.74 -2.97
CA LYS A 29 -9.04 28.69 -1.85
C LYS A 29 -8.69 30.14 -2.20
N ILE A 30 -7.79 30.35 -3.18
CA ILE A 30 -7.33 31.70 -3.58
C ILE A 30 -8.23 32.29 -4.66
N ILE A 31 -8.57 31.50 -5.70
CA ILE A 31 -9.20 32.01 -6.94
C ILE A 31 -10.70 31.67 -6.98
N ALA A 32 -11.20 30.82 -6.05
CA ALA A 32 -12.56 30.29 -6.05
C ALA A 32 -12.93 29.65 -7.41
N ILE A 33 -12.48 28.43 -7.64
CA ILE A 33 -12.78 27.66 -8.87
C ILE A 33 -14.30 27.60 -9.08
N PRO A 34 -14.79 27.82 -10.32
CA PRO A 34 -16.21 27.69 -10.61
C PRO A 34 -16.78 26.34 -10.16
N ALA A 35 -17.96 26.35 -9.51
CA ALA A 35 -18.57 25.16 -8.92
C ALA A 35 -18.68 23.99 -9.90
N LEU A 36 -18.98 24.25 -11.17
CA LEU A 36 -19.08 23.23 -12.22
C LEU A 36 -17.74 22.57 -12.60
N LEU A 37 -16.60 23.24 -12.38
CA LEU A 37 -15.27 22.70 -12.70
C LEU A 37 -14.68 21.87 -11.57
N ARG A 38 -15.10 22.10 -10.32
CA ARG A 38 -14.62 21.39 -9.13
C ARG A 38 -14.77 19.86 -9.24
N PRO A 39 -15.95 19.30 -9.56
CA PRO A 39 -16.13 17.86 -9.62
C PRO A 39 -15.22 17.21 -10.68
N PHE A 40 -14.91 17.89 -11.77
CA PHE A 40 -14.00 17.37 -12.80
C PHE A 40 -12.55 17.37 -12.34
N LEU A 41 -12.09 18.45 -11.72
CA LEU A 41 -10.71 18.56 -11.21
C LEU A 41 -10.44 17.58 -10.08
N TYR A 42 -11.27 17.62 -9.03
CA TYR A 42 -11.16 16.70 -7.90
C TYR A 42 -11.44 15.25 -8.30
N GLY A 43 -12.39 15.03 -9.23
CA GLY A 43 -12.70 13.71 -9.77
C GLY A 43 -11.53 13.08 -10.51
N ALA A 44 -10.78 13.86 -11.29
CA ALA A 44 -9.58 13.37 -11.96
C ALA A 44 -8.51 12.92 -10.95
N ILE A 45 -8.29 13.70 -9.88
CA ILE A 45 -7.35 13.35 -8.81
C ILE A 45 -7.87 12.11 -8.05
N PHE A 46 -9.16 12.06 -7.74
CA PHE A 46 -9.81 10.94 -7.06
C PHE A 46 -9.62 9.62 -7.80
N ILE A 47 -9.89 9.62 -9.12
CA ILE A 47 -9.70 8.44 -9.97
C ILE A 47 -8.20 8.11 -10.07
N GLY A 48 -7.33 9.10 -10.30
CA GLY A 48 -5.89 8.89 -10.41
C GLY A 48 -5.26 8.31 -9.16
N ALA A 49 -5.71 8.75 -7.97
CA ALA A 49 -5.23 8.25 -6.69
C ALA A 49 -5.85 6.90 -6.33
N GLY A 50 -7.16 6.73 -6.55
CA GLY A 50 -7.96 5.65 -5.97
C GLY A 50 -8.31 4.50 -6.92
N TYR A 51 -7.91 4.53 -8.20
CA TYR A 51 -8.41 3.55 -9.18
C TYR A 51 -8.15 2.10 -8.75
N ASP A 52 -7.01 1.81 -8.11
CA ASP A 52 -6.65 0.48 -7.65
C ASP A 52 -7.49 0.02 -6.44
N VAL A 53 -7.85 0.95 -5.55
CA VAL A 53 -8.76 0.69 -4.42
C VAL A 53 -10.16 0.41 -4.92
N LEU A 54 -10.67 1.26 -5.82
CA LEU A 54 -11.98 1.11 -6.46
C LEU A 54 -12.08 -0.22 -7.22
N PHE A 55 -11.04 -0.56 -7.99
CA PHE A 55 -10.99 -1.82 -8.74
C PHE A 55 -10.91 -3.05 -7.83
N LYS A 56 -10.08 -2.99 -6.76
CA LYS A 56 -10.01 -4.06 -5.76
C LYS A 56 -11.34 -4.25 -5.06
N ALA A 57 -12.01 -3.16 -4.64
CA ALA A 57 -13.34 -3.21 -4.02
C ALA A 57 -14.38 -3.88 -4.95
N ALA A 58 -14.48 -3.42 -6.20
CA ALA A 58 -15.39 -4.01 -7.18
C ALA A 58 -15.10 -5.50 -7.41
N ARG A 59 -13.84 -5.88 -7.52
CA ARG A 59 -13.41 -7.27 -7.69
C ARG A 59 -13.71 -8.13 -6.46
N ASN A 60 -13.56 -7.59 -5.25
CA ASN A 60 -13.83 -8.31 -4.00
C ASN A 60 -15.32 -8.51 -3.79
N ILE A 61 -16.15 -7.52 -4.13
CA ILE A 61 -17.61 -7.64 -4.14
C ILE A 61 -18.04 -8.77 -5.09
N SER A 62 -17.51 -8.80 -6.32
CA SER A 62 -17.85 -9.84 -7.30
C SER A 62 -17.46 -11.26 -6.85
N ARG A 63 -16.58 -11.37 -5.86
CA ARG A 63 -16.12 -12.63 -5.25
C ARG A 63 -16.79 -12.94 -3.91
N GLY A 64 -17.81 -12.17 -3.52
CA GLY A 64 -18.53 -12.34 -2.26
C GLY A 64 -17.81 -11.84 -1.02
N LYS A 65 -16.66 -11.15 -1.17
CA LYS A 65 -15.95 -10.50 -0.08
C LYS A 65 -16.36 -9.03 0.02
N VAL A 66 -17.49 -8.78 0.66
CA VAL A 66 -18.15 -7.46 0.62
C VAL A 66 -17.58 -6.50 1.69
N PHE A 67 -17.15 -6.99 2.85
CA PHE A 67 -16.74 -6.12 3.97
C PHE A 67 -15.22 -6.13 4.17
N ASP A 68 -14.46 -5.77 3.15
CA ASP A 68 -13.03 -5.52 3.29
C ASP A 68 -12.71 -4.02 3.40
N GLU A 69 -11.48 -3.69 3.75
CA GLU A 69 -11.02 -2.31 3.91
C GLU A 69 -11.18 -1.49 2.62
N ASN A 70 -10.92 -2.09 1.45
CA ASN A 70 -11.06 -1.41 0.16
C ASN A 70 -12.51 -1.03 -0.13
N PHE A 71 -13.46 -1.90 0.24
CA PHE A 71 -14.88 -1.64 0.13
C PHE A 71 -15.29 -0.46 1.02
N LEU A 72 -14.91 -0.49 2.31
CA LEU A 72 -15.23 0.57 3.26
C LEU A 72 -14.68 1.92 2.81
N MET A 73 -13.41 1.96 2.37
CA MET A 73 -12.80 3.19 1.86
C MET A 73 -13.46 3.67 0.57
N THR A 74 -13.83 2.76 -0.32
CA THR A 74 -14.57 3.10 -1.56
C THR A 74 -15.92 3.72 -1.24
N VAL A 75 -16.70 3.11 -0.34
CA VAL A 75 -18.02 3.63 0.06
C VAL A 75 -17.89 5.00 0.73
N ALA A 76 -16.95 5.15 1.66
CA ALA A 76 -16.74 6.40 2.36
C ALA A 76 -16.34 7.53 1.39
N SER A 77 -15.36 7.28 0.54
CA SER A 77 -14.85 8.29 -0.39
C SER A 77 -15.83 8.63 -1.52
N LEU A 78 -16.55 7.63 -2.07
CA LEU A 78 -17.62 7.89 -3.05
C LEU A 78 -18.81 8.59 -2.41
N GLY A 79 -19.17 8.25 -1.17
CA GLY A 79 -20.21 8.93 -0.42
C GLY A 79 -19.89 10.42 -0.23
N ALA A 80 -18.68 10.75 0.23
CA ALA A 80 -18.22 12.13 0.35
C ALA A 80 -18.22 12.86 -1.00
N PHE A 81 -17.78 12.19 -2.09
CA PHE A 81 -17.82 12.78 -3.44
C PHE A 81 -19.24 13.08 -3.90
N THR A 82 -20.17 12.16 -3.64
CA THR A 82 -21.58 12.31 -3.98
C THR A 82 -22.23 13.46 -3.22
N LEU A 83 -21.89 13.64 -1.93
CA LEU A 83 -22.36 14.79 -1.15
C LEU A 83 -21.89 16.12 -1.77
N GLY A 84 -20.63 16.20 -2.20
CA GLY A 84 -20.15 17.38 -2.93
C GLY A 84 -20.91 17.67 -4.23
N ILE A 85 -21.36 16.64 -4.94
CA ILE A 85 -22.24 16.81 -6.13
C ILE A 85 -23.60 17.35 -5.71
N VAL A 86 -24.22 16.80 -4.67
CA VAL A 86 -25.53 17.25 -4.17
C VAL A 86 -25.46 18.71 -3.75
N GLU A 87 -24.46 19.11 -2.97
CA GLU A 87 -24.22 20.50 -2.57
C GLU A 87 -24.07 21.43 -3.78
N THR A 88 -23.37 20.98 -4.82
CA THR A 88 -23.20 21.76 -6.06
C THR A 88 -24.55 21.95 -6.78
N VAL A 89 -25.40 20.95 -6.81
CA VAL A 89 -26.74 21.01 -7.41
C VAL A 89 -27.67 21.94 -6.62
N GLU A 90 -27.52 22.00 -5.30
CA GLU A 90 -28.25 22.90 -4.40
C GLU A 90 -27.74 24.36 -4.46
N GLY A 91 -26.71 24.63 -5.26
CA GLY A 91 -26.15 25.98 -5.45
C GLY A 91 -25.07 26.34 -4.43
N ASN A 92 -24.62 25.39 -3.61
CA ASN A 92 -23.51 25.56 -2.70
C ASN A 92 -22.19 25.14 -3.36
N PRO A 93 -21.05 25.69 -2.94
CA PRO A 93 -19.75 25.19 -3.41
C PRO A 93 -19.51 23.80 -2.78
N GLY A 94 -19.68 22.74 -3.57
CA GLY A 94 -19.49 21.36 -3.10
C GLY A 94 -18.07 21.11 -2.58
N ASP A 95 -17.94 20.45 -1.44
CA ASP A 95 -16.64 20.07 -0.87
C ASP A 95 -16.16 18.72 -1.37
N PHE A 96 -15.46 18.72 -2.51
CA PHE A 96 -14.85 17.54 -3.09
C PHE A 96 -13.48 17.20 -2.49
N ALA A 97 -12.86 18.16 -1.79
CA ALA A 97 -11.52 17.99 -1.24
C ALA A 97 -11.51 16.91 -0.16
N GLU A 98 -12.59 16.77 0.63
CA GLU A 98 -12.71 15.74 1.65
C GLU A 98 -12.64 14.33 1.05
N SER A 99 -13.38 14.07 -0.02
CA SER A 99 -13.39 12.76 -0.69
C SER A 99 -12.03 12.35 -1.23
N VAL A 100 -11.31 13.32 -1.83
CA VAL A 100 -9.94 13.12 -2.35
C VAL A 100 -8.96 12.93 -1.21
N ALA A 101 -9.09 13.69 -0.12
CA ALA A 101 -8.24 13.55 1.06
C ALA A 101 -8.37 12.13 1.66
N VAL A 102 -9.59 11.63 1.84
CA VAL A 102 -9.83 10.27 2.37
C VAL A 102 -9.10 9.21 1.55
N ILE A 103 -9.23 9.23 0.22
CA ILE A 103 -8.59 8.21 -0.64
C ILE A 103 -7.06 8.36 -0.66
N LEU A 104 -6.54 9.59 -0.60
CA LEU A 104 -5.10 9.85 -0.55
C LEU A 104 -4.49 9.41 0.79
N PHE A 105 -5.14 9.69 1.92
CA PHE A 105 -4.67 9.21 3.22
C PHE A 105 -4.67 7.69 3.30
N TYR A 106 -5.69 7.04 2.77
CA TYR A 106 -5.71 5.59 2.67
C TYR A 106 -4.53 5.06 1.85
N GLN A 107 -4.24 5.65 0.68
CA GLN A 107 -3.12 5.25 -0.16
C GLN A 107 -1.76 5.43 0.52
N VAL A 108 -1.60 6.51 1.29
CA VAL A 108 -0.40 6.73 2.10
C VAL A 108 -0.26 5.62 3.15
N GLY A 109 -1.35 5.29 3.86
CA GLY A 109 -1.38 4.19 4.84
C GLY A 109 -1.00 2.84 4.23
N GLU A 110 -1.54 2.51 3.05
CA GLU A 110 -1.22 1.31 2.28
C GLU A 110 0.29 1.23 1.92
N ILE A 111 0.90 2.36 1.52
CA ILE A 111 2.33 2.42 1.22
C ILE A 111 3.16 2.13 2.47
N PHE A 112 2.81 2.71 3.62
CA PHE A 112 3.49 2.43 4.89
C PHE A 112 3.35 0.96 5.30
N GLN A 113 2.16 0.39 5.15
CA GLN A 113 1.90 -1.03 5.44
C GLN A 113 2.75 -1.94 4.53
N ASP A 114 2.74 -1.71 3.22
CA ASP A 114 3.52 -2.46 2.26
C ASP A 114 5.03 -2.39 2.56
N TYR A 115 5.52 -1.21 2.94
CA TYR A 115 6.91 -1.02 3.34
C TYR A 115 7.27 -1.78 4.62
N ALA A 116 6.43 -1.68 5.67
CA ALA A 116 6.65 -2.35 6.95
C ALA A 116 6.64 -3.88 6.80
N VAL A 117 5.66 -4.42 6.08
CA VAL A 117 5.55 -5.86 5.79
C VAL A 117 6.74 -6.34 4.96
N GLY A 118 7.13 -5.58 3.93
CA GLY A 118 8.29 -5.92 3.09
C GLY A 118 9.59 -5.97 3.90
N LYS A 119 9.79 -5.02 4.82
CA LYS A 119 10.96 -5.00 5.71
C LYS A 119 10.98 -6.19 6.66
N SER A 120 9.84 -6.52 7.28
CA SER A 120 9.71 -7.66 8.19
C SER A 120 10.01 -8.98 7.47
N ARG A 121 9.45 -9.19 6.29
CA ARG A 121 9.71 -10.40 5.48
C ARG A 121 11.20 -10.55 5.12
N LYS A 122 11.86 -9.45 4.77
CA LYS A 122 13.30 -9.48 4.46
C LYS A 122 14.13 -9.84 5.68
N SER A 123 13.78 -9.33 6.88
CA SER A 123 14.46 -9.68 8.13
C SER A 123 14.30 -11.16 8.48
N ILE A 124 13.09 -11.72 8.32
CA ILE A 124 12.83 -13.15 8.56
C ILE A 124 13.63 -14.01 7.56
N ALA A 125 13.61 -13.65 6.27
CA ALA A 125 14.34 -14.39 5.25
C ALA A 125 15.86 -14.39 5.53
N SER A 126 16.43 -13.25 5.97
CA SER A 126 17.85 -13.18 6.33
C SER A 126 18.21 -14.02 7.56
N LEU A 127 17.29 -14.17 8.51
CA LEU A 127 17.50 -15.07 9.66
C LEU A 127 17.45 -16.55 9.26
N MET A 128 16.60 -16.91 8.30
CA MET A 128 16.55 -18.28 7.75
C MET A 128 17.78 -18.61 6.90
N ASP A 129 18.37 -17.62 6.24
CA ASP A 129 19.57 -17.78 5.41
C ASP A 129 20.86 -17.97 6.25
N ILE A 130 20.80 -17.69 7.55
CA ILE A 130 21.93 -17.93 8.50
C ILE A 130 22.02 -19.41 8.88
N ARG A 131 21.00 -20.23 8.61
CA ARG A 131 21.04 -21.66 8.89
C ARG A 131 22.09 -22.30 7.96
N PRO A 132 23.18 -22.89 8.48
CA PRO A 132 24.16 -23.54 7.65
C PRO A 132 23.54 -24.76 6.96
N ASP A 133 23.80 -24.91 5.67
CA ASP A 133 23.33 -26.07 4.89
C ASP A 133 23.93 -27.37 5.40
N GLN A 134 25.11 -27.32 6.06
CA GLN A 134 25.83 -28.47 6.59
C GLN A 134 26.43 -28.13 7.96
N ALA A 135 26.45 -29.13 8.83
CA ALA A 135 27.13 -29.11 10.12
C ALA A 135 28.36 -30.03 10.10
N ARG A 136 29.49 -29.56 10.61
CA ARG A 136 30.66 -30.41 10.82
C ARG A 136 30.64 -31.01 12.23
N VAL A 137 30.55 -32.32 12.31
CA VAL A 137 30.52 -33.07 13.57
C VAL A 137 31.69 -34.05 13.64
N LEU A 138 32.20 -34.25 14.85
CA LEU A 138 33.25 -35.23 15.12
C LEU A 138 32.58 -36.57 15.51
N ARG A 139 32.69 -37.59 14.63
CA ARG A 139 32.25 -38.98 14.90
C ARG A 139 33.42 -39.92 14.63
N ASP A 140 33.66 -40.82 15.53
CA ASP A 140 34.71 -41.84 15.42
C ASP A 140 36.13 -41.26 15.13
N GLY A 141 36.42 -40.06 15.68
CA GLY A 141 37.71 -39.38 15.50
C GLY A 141 37.87 -38.61 14.18
N ASN A 142 36.88 -38.62 13.31
CA ASN A 142 36.89 -37.91 12.03
C ASN A 142 35.80 -36.82 11.98
N PHE A 143 36.11 -35.69 11.33
CA PHE A 143 35.11 -34.67 11.04
C PHE A 143 34.35 -35.06 9.79
N ILE A 144 33.04 -35.23 9.93
CA ILE A 144 32.12 -35.51 8.82
C ILE A 144 31.13 -34.33 8.67
N GLU A 145 30.74 -34.08 7.44
CA GLU A 145 29.71 -33.09 7.12
C GLU A 145 28.37 -33.80 7.07
N VAL A 146 27.41 -33.32 7.86
CA VAL A 146 26.07 -33.90 7.98
C VAL A 146 25.04 -32.78 7.83
N TYR A 147 23.83 -33.12 7.46
CA TYR A 147 22.72 -32.15 7.49
C TYR A 147 22.40 -31.78 8.94
N PRO A 148 21.95 -30.53 9.21
CA PRO A 148 21.61 -30.10 10.58
C PRO A 148 20.60 -30.99 11.31
N GLU A 149 19.74 -31.68 10.55
CA GLU A 149 18.74 -32.63 11.07
C GLU A 149 19.34 -33.97 11.50
N GLU A 150 20.53 -34.30 11.04
CA GLU A 150 21.28 -35.52 11.38
C GLU A 150 22.20 -35.35 12.59
N VAL A 151 22.28 -34.13 13.12
CA VAL A 151 23.06 -33.87 14.34
C VAL A 151 22.33 -34.41 15.55
N SER A 152 23.00 -35.30 16.28
CA SER A 152 22.46 -35.93 17.49
C SER A 152 22.96 -35.27 18.75
N VAL A 153 22.20 -35.41 19.83
CA VAL A 153 22.61 -34.94 21.17
C VAL A 153 23.86 -35.70 21.60
N GLY A 154 24.97 -34.93 21.83
CA GLY A 154 26.28 -35.51 22.16
C GLY A 154 27.30 -35.37 21.06
N ASP A 155 26.92 -35.03 19.84
CA ASP A 155 27.88 -34.74 18.78
C ASP A 155 28.73 -33.50 19.14
N ARG A 156 30.05 -33.63 18.93
CA ARG A 156 30.98 -32.49 19.11
C ARG A 156 31.10 -31.75 17.77
N LYS A 157 30.71 -30.47 17.77
CA LYS A 157 30.88 -29.63 16.58
C LYS A 157 32.31 -29.12 16.45
N SER A 158 32.79 -28.93 15.22
CA SER A 158 33.98 -28.10 14.96
C SER A 158 33.64 -26.64 15.29
N VAL A 159 34.39 -26.00 16.14
CA VAL A 159 34.42 -24.54 16.30
C VAL A 159 35.39 -24.04 15.27
N VAL A 160 34.91 -23.39 14.21
CA VAL A 160 35.74 -22.61 13.30
C VAL A 160 35.79 -21.21 13.83
#